data_b8eead55f5f623b03058e6a94e550a72
#
_entry.id   b8eead55f5f623b03058e6a94e550a72
#
_cell.length_a   1.000
_cell.length_b   1.000
_cell.length_c   1.000
_cell.angle_alpha   90.00
_cell.angle_beta   90.00
_cell.angle_gamma   90.00
#
_symmetry.space_group_name_H-M   'P 1'
#
loop_
_entity.id
_entity.type
_entity.pdbx_description
1 polymer ?
#
loop_
_entity_poly.entity_id
_entity_poly.type
_entity_poly.pdbx_seq_one_letter_code
_entity_poly.pdbx_strand_id
1 'polypeptide(L)'
;ERFGDERRTKIINQTLGKFSEKDLVPNEEVIITMSKGGYIKRQPVAAYRSQNRGGKGIIGMTTKEEDQIEIIQSSKNHDDILFFTNRGRVFRQKVYEIPQSSRIAKGTAIVNVIQLAPEEIVTALLTMPSYKPGDNFVMVTRRGVIKKTVAEKYANIRTNGLIAIKLDQGDELKWVHKSRKGNSVVIMTKEGQSIHFAESDARLLGRSTRGVRGIKLREHDEVISAAVADPDTEYVCLVISERGFGKRTHLNQYSLQHRGGIGVKTMNLTTKTGKLIGGRLVEKSSPADIIITSVQGQVIRTPLHKISLLGRVTQGVTIMRLKNSDKVASLSIITKEEEEGVLAEESAKPASPEAKAPETKVSAPRSDSFVKKTIPPSVPREKTFAKRKIAASGIKERASKLAQKSKGFIKKQIAPPARGGAGSRLSKKRHK
;
A
#
# COMPACT_ATOMS: atom_id res chain seq x y z
N GLU A 1 -35.71 -50.91 4.00
CA GLU A 1 -35.29 -50.57 2.59
C GLU A 1 -36.18 -49.46 1.95
N ARG A 2 -37.35 -49.11 2.49
CA ARG A 2 -38.22 -48.04 1.95
C ARG A 2 -37.71 -46.61 2.18
N PHE A 3 -36.71 -46.39 3.02
CA PHE A 3 -36.16 -45.09 3.41
C PHE A 3 -34.64 -45.04 3.37
N GLY A 4 -34.01 -45.94 2.60
CA GLY A 4 -32.56 -45.95 2.40
C GLY A 4 -32.15 -44.91 1.38
N ASP A 5 -31.44 -43.88 1.82
CA ASP A 5 -30.74 -42.92 0.93
C ASP A 5 -29.36 -43.42 0.61
N GLU A 6 -28.88 -43.10 -0.62
CA GLU A 6 -27.51 -43.40 -0.98
C GLU A 6 -26.52 -42.65 -0.07
N ARG A 7 -25.51 -43.35 0.38
CA ARG A 7 -24.51 -42.82 1.31
C ARG A 7 -23.77 -41.64 0.65
N ARG A 8 -23.95 -40.44 1.17
CA ARG A 8 -23.26 -39.22 0.71
C ARG A 8 -21.81 -39.16 1.20
N THR A 9 -21.46 -39.95 2.22
CA THR A 9 -20.09 -39.98 2.75
C THR A 9 -19.22 -40.92 1.92
N LYS A 10 -18.19 -40.40 1.31
CA LYS A 10 -17.14 -41.21 0.65
C LYS A 10 -16.16 -41.69 1.71
N ILE A 11 -15.99 -43.03 1.81
CA ILE A 11 -14.91 -43.60 2.62
C ILE A 11 -13.64 -43.57 1.77
N ILE A 12 -12.70 -42.72 2.16
CA ILE A 12 -11.39 -42.65 1.52
C ILE A 12 -10.46 -43.58 2.32
N ASN A 13 -10.08 -44.71 1.73
CA ASN A 13 -9.10 -45.63 2.28
C ASN A 13 -7.66 -45.09 2.12
N GLN A 14 -7.42 -43.85 2.47
CA GLN A 14 -6.07 -43.32 2.62
C GLN A 14 -5.69 -43.40 4.09
N THR A 15 -4.51 -43.99 4.37
CA THR A 15 -3.87 -43.82 5.67
C THR A 15 -3.95 -42.37 6.06
N LEU A 16 -4.36 -42.08 7.30
CA LEU A 16 -4.38 -40.77 7.93
C LEU A 16 -2.95 -40.17 7.94
N GLY A 17 -2.36 -39.98 6.75
CA GLY A 17 -1.10 -39.30 6.56
C GLY A 17 -1.40 -37.80 6.53
N LYS A 18 -0.90 -37.11 7.52
CA LYS A 18 -0.70 -35.64 7.62
C LYS A 18 -1.48 -34.83 6.57
N PHE A 19 -2.77 -34.61 6.81
CA PHE A 19 -3.52 -33.57 6.11
C PHE A 19 -2.83 -32.24 6.39
N SER A 20 -2.31 -31.60 5.37
CA SER A 20 -1.82 -30.24 5.50
C SER A 20 -3.05 -29.30 5.42
N GLU A 21 -3.02 -28.17 6.10
CA GLU A 21 -4.07 -27.15 5.97
C GLU A 21 -4.32 -26.76 4.51
N LYS A 22 -3.31 -26.89 3.68
CA LYS A 22 -3.37 -26.69 2.24
C LYS A 22 -4.36 -27.64 1.54
N ASP A 23 -4.51 -28.88 2.01
CA ASP A 23 -5.39 -29.88 1.40
C ASP A 23 -6.88 -29.61 1.72
N LEU A 24 -7.14 -28.81 2.74
CA LEU A 24 -8.49 -28.43 3.18
C LEU A 24 -9.01 -27.14 2.49
N VAL A 25 -8.13 -26.35 1.91
CA VAL A 25 -8.50 -25.06 1.28
C VAL A 25 -8.50 -25.22 -0.24
N PRO A 26 -9.62 -24.93 -0.94
CA PRO A 26 -9.64 -24.95 -2.41
C PRO A 26 -8.70 -23.87 -2.98
N ASN A 27 -8.00 -24.20 -4.07
CA ASN A 27 -7.07 -23.27 -4.70
C ASN A 27 -7.77 -22.33 -5.68
N GLU A 28 -8.61 -21.46 -5.14
CA GLU A 28 -9.38 -20.47 -5.89
C GLU A 28 -8.58 -19.18 -6.12
N GLU A 29 -9.00 -18.42 -7.14
CA GLU A 29 -8.48 -17.08 -7.37
C GLU A 29 -9.08 -16.10 -6.35
N VAL A 30 -8.21 -15.27 -5.78
CA VAL A 30 -8.56 -14.31 -4.75
C VAL A 30 -7.89 -12.97 -5.01
N ILE A 31 -8.52 -11.91 -4.54
CA ILE A 31 -7.97 -10.56 -4.54
C ILE A 31 -7.52 -10.23 -3.11
N ILE A 32 -6.29 -9.79 -2.98
CA ILE A 32 -5.69 -9.32 -1.75
C ILE A 32 -5.63 -7.80 -1.82
N THR A 33 -6.18 -7.13 -0.82
CA THR A 33 -6.13 -5.68 -0.72
C THR A 33 -5.41 -5.29 0.56
N MET A 34 -4.52 -4.31 0.47
CA MET A 34 -3.86 -3.71 1.62
C MET A 34 -4.04 -2.19 1.60
N SER A 35 -4.48 -1.65 2.73
CA SER A 35 -4.67 -0.21 2.91
C SER A 35 -3.40 0.48 3.39
N LYS A 36 -3.33 1.79 3.20
CA LYS A 36 -2.25 2.64 3.70
C LYS A 36 -2.13 2.60 5.23
N GLY A 37 -3.24 2.39 5.93
CA GLY A 37 -3.28 2.20 7.39
C GLY A 37 -2.80 0.83 7.85
N GLY A 38 -2.33 -0.04 6.94
CA GLY A 38 -1.79 -1.36 7.26
C GLY A 38 -2.86 -2.40 7.57
N TYR A 39 -4.05 -2.29 6.99
CA TYR A 39 -5.09 -3.33 7.05
C TYR A 39 -5.05 -4.18 5.79
N ILE A 40 -5.11 -5.50 5.95
CA ILE A 40 -5.09 -6.47 4.87
C ILE A 40 -6.33 -7.35 4.92
N LYS A 41 -6.85 -7.71 3.76
CA LYS A 41 -7.94 -8.67 3.60
C LYS A 41 -7.77 -9.48 2.32
N ARG A 42 -8.40 -10.65 2.31
CA ARG A 42 -8.51 -11.53 1.15
C ARG A 42 -9.98 -11.71 0.79
N GLN A 43 -10.28 -11.76 -0.51
CA GLN A 43 -11.64 -11.92 -1.04
C GLN A 43 -11.62 -12.85 -2.25
N PRO A 44 -12.56 -13.80 -2.38
CA PRO A 44 -12.70 -14.61 -3.59
C PRO A 44 -13.08 -13.73 -4.78
N VAL A 45 -12.49 -13.97 -5.96
CA VAL A 45 -12.87 -13.27 -7.21
C VAL A 45 -14.35 -13.51 -7.54
N ALA A 46 -14.90 -14.67 -7.21
CA ALA A 46 -16.32 -14.98 -7.39
C ALA A 46 -17.29 -14.06 -6.60
N ALA A 47 -16.79 -13.38 -5.55
CA ALA A 47 -17.55 -12.35 -4.85
C ALA A 47 -17.75 -11.07 -5.71
N TYR A 48 -17.04 -10.99 -6.80
CA TYR A 48 -17.05 -9.88 -7.74
C TYR A 48 -17.84 -10.30 -9.02
N ARG A 49 -19.16 -10.24 -8.97
CA ARG A 49 -19.99 -10.51 -10.17
C ARG A 49 -19.95 -9.31 -11.11
N SER A 50 -19.62 -9.54 -12.37
CA SER A 50 -19.69 -8.53 -13.43
C SER A 50 -21.13 -8.02 -13.59
N GLN A 51 -21.32 -6.70 -13.61
CA GLN A 51 -22.58 -6.06 -13.95
C GLN A 51 -22.59 -5.63 -15.43
N ASN A 52 -23.72 -5.80 -16.10
CA ASN A 52 -23.91 -5.37 -17.47
C ASN A 52 -23.87 -3.83 -17.60
N ARG A 53 -23.49 -3.36 -18.81
CA ARG A 53 -23.42 -1.94 -19.17
C ARG A 53 -24.71 -1.20 -18.78
N GLY A 54 -24.60 -0.11 -17.99
CA GLY A 54 -25.71 0.78 -17.63
C GLY A 54 -25.96 0.94 -16.13
N GLY A 55 -25.21 0.26 -15.24
CA GLY A 55 -25.28 0.46 -13.79
C GLY A 55 -24.76 1.84 -13.41
N LYS A 56 -25.48 2.58 -12.54
CA LYS A 56 -24.96 3.80 -11.90
C LYS A 56 -23.78 3.38 -11.02
N GLY A 57 -22.58 3.90 -11.34
CA GLY A 57 -21.40 3.73 -10.47
C GLY A 57 -21.74 4.22 -9.06
N ILE A 58 -21.49 3.39 -8.10
CA ILE A 58 -21.76 3.67 -6.69
C ILE A 58 -20.41 3.98 -6.02
N ILE A 59 -20.42 4.93 -5.09
CA ILE A 59 -19.27 5.39 -4.31
C ILE A 59 -18.68 4.20 -3.54
N GLY A 60 -17.44 3.79 -3.86
CA GLY A 60 -16.73 2.73 -3.15
C GLY A 60 -16.26 3.23 -1.79
N MET A 61 -16.56 2.47 -0.77
CA MET A 61 -16.21 2.69 0.63
C MET A 61 -16.62 4.05 1.19
N THR A 62 -17.68 4.10 1.97
CA THR A 62 -17.78 5.07 3.05
C THR A 62 -16.73 4.70 4.10
N THR A 63 -15.47 4.99 3.80
CA THR A 63 -14.45 5.08 4.82
C THR A 63 -14.77 6.31 5.65
N LYS A 64 -15.17 6.12 6.89
CA LYS A 64 -14.88 7.13 7.90
C LYS A 64 -13.39 7.41 7.76
N GLU A 65 -13.06 8.62 7.26
CA GLU A 65 -11.78 9.29 7.29
C GLU A 65 -10.54 8.36 7.12
N GLU A 66 -9.86 8.48 5.94
CA GLU A 66 -8.41 8.35 5.79
C GLU A 66 -7.76 7.01 5.42
N ASP A 67 -8.42 5.86 5.31
CA ASP A 67 -7.72 4.64 4.95
C ASP A 67 -7.90 4.28 3.46
N GLN A 68 -6.94 4.72 2.63
CA GLN A 68 -6.93 4.47 1.19
C GLN A 68 -6.30 3.10 0.89
N ILE A 69 -6.86 2.38 -0.09
CA ILE A 69 -6.23 1.16 -0.61
C ILE A 69 -4.93 1.56 -1.31
N GLU A 70 -3.83 0.95 -0.89
CA GLU A 70 -2.49 1.22 -1.44
C GLU A 70 -2.04 0.11 -2.39
N ILE A 71 -2.35 -1.14 -2.08
CA ILE A 71 -1.95 -2.31 -2.87
C ILE A 71 -3.16 -3.20 -3.11
N ILE A 72 -3.36 -3.57 -4.38
CA ILE A 72 -4.29 -4.61 -4.82
C ILE A 72 -3.48 -5.66 -5.58
N GLN A 73 -3.68 -6.93 -5.28
CA GLN A 73 -2.95 -8.03 -5.89
C GLN A 73 -3.86 -9.23 -6.10
N SER A 74 -3.97 -9.71 -7.33
CA SER A 74 -4.62 -10.99 -7.65
C SER A 74 -3.66 -12.14 -7.38
N SER A 75 -4.17 -13.25 -6.85
CA SER A 75 -3.39 -14.45 -6.53
C SER A 75 -4.29 -15.67 -6.36
N LYS A 76 -3.69 -16.85 -6.16
CA LYS A 76 -4.41 -18.07 -5.77
C LYS A 76 -4.20 -18.36 -4.29
N ASN A 77 -5.15 -19.06 -3.67
CA ASN A 77 -5.08 -19.38 -2.24
C ASN A 77 -3.78 -20.09 -1.82
N HIS A 78 -3.22 -20.97 -2.67
CA HIS A 78 -2.01 -21.74 -2.34
C HIS A 78 -0.71 -21.01 -2.65
N ASP A 79 -0.74 -19.84 -3.25
CA ASP A 79 0.45 -19.05 -3.56
C ASP A 79 1.15 -18.56 -2.27
N ASP A 80 2.43 -18.31 -2.37
CA ASP A 80 3.16 -17.57 -1.33
C ASP A 80 2.93 -16.08 -1.51
N ILE A 81 2.74 -15.37 -0.41
CA ILE A 81 2.73 -13.92 -0.37
C ILE A 81 3.93 -13.42 0.43
N LEU A 82 4.66 -12.50 -0.17
CA LEU A 82 5.86 -11.89 0.39
C LEU A 82 5.60 -10.44 0.75
N PHE A 83 5.82 -10.08 2.01
CA PHE A 83 5.68 -8.74 2.55
C PHE A 83 7.06 -8.13 2.75
N PHE A 84 7.39 -7.12 1.98
CA PHE A 84 8.65 -6.37 2.14
C PHE A 84 8.41 -5.09 2.94
N THR A 85 9.31 -4.79 3.86
CA THR A 85 9.16 -3.67 4.78
C THR A 85 10.13 -2.52 4.46
N ASN A 86 9.79 -1.32 4.93
CA ASN A 86 10.65 -0.14 4.85
C ASN A 86 12.04 -0.36 5.47
N ARG A 87 12.15 -1.29 6.43
CA ARG A 87 13.43 -1.67 7.07
C ARG A 87 14.23 -2.73 6.30
N GLY A 88 13.77 -3.10 5.10
CA GLY A 88 14.46 -4.08 4.26
C GLY A 88 14.34 -5.52 4.74
N ARG A 89 13.33 -5.84 5.54
CA ARG A 89 12.96 -7.21 5.92
C ARG A 89 11.91 -7.74 4.96
N VAL A 90 11.78 -9.06 4.92
CA VAL A 90 10.75 -9.77 4.18
C VAL A 90 10.13 -10.85 5.04
N PHE A 91 8.81 -10.97 4.98
CA PHE A 91 8.01 -12.03 5.60
C PHE A 91 7.31 -12.82 4.52
N ARG A 92 7.01 -14.07 4.79
CA ARG A 92 6.24 -14.95 3.92
C ARG A 92 5.09 -15.56 4.67
N GLN A 93 3.93 -15.60 4.02
CA GLN A 93 2.74 -16.34 4.44
C GLN A 93 2.15 -17.05 3.24
N LYS A 94 1.22 -17.97 3.48
CA LYS A 94 0.35 -18.48 2.44
C LYS A 94 -0.83 -17.52 2.25
N VAL A 95 -1.28 -17.37 1.02
CA VAL A 95 -2.42 -16.49 0.72
C VAL A 95 -3.66 -16.90 1.51
N TYR A 96 -3.91 -18.20 1.69
CA TYR A 96 -5.06 -18.70 2.48
C TYR A 96 -4.98 -18.35 3.98
N GLU A 97 -3.79 -18.05 4.52
CA GLU A 97 -3.62 -17.62 5.92
C GLU A 97 -4.06 -16.17 6.14
N ILE A 98 -4.22 -15.38 5.07
CA ILE A 98 -4.77 -14.03 5.18
C ILE A 98 -6.27 -14.15 5.47
N PRO A 99 -6.78 -13.48 6.52
CA PRO A 99 -8.19 -13.55 6.86
C PRO A 99 -9.10 -13.11 5.73
N GLN A 100 -10.09 -13.94 5.42
CA GLN A 100 -11.14 -13.58 4.48
C GLN A 100 -12.09 -12.60 5.15
N SER A 101 -12.42 -11.52 4.48
CA SER A 101 -13.32 -10.50 5.00
C SER A 101 -14.32 -10.06 3.95
N SER A 102 -15.48 -9.56 4.41
CA SER A 102 -16.46 -8.99 3.50
C SER A 102 -15.92 -7.73 2.82
N ARG A 103 -16.60 -7.33 1.76
CA ARG A 103 -16.28 -6.13 1.00
C ARG A 103 -16.15 -4.88 1.84
N ILE A 104 -17.13 -4.65 2.71
CA ILE A 104 -17.27 -3.44 3.53
C ILE A 104 -16.31 -3.47 4.73
N ALA A 105 -15.84 -4.67 5.13
CA ALA A 105 -14.97 -4.81 6.28
C ALA A 105 -13.59 -4.18 6.03
N LYS A 106 -13.05 -3.53 7.05
CA LYS A 106 -11.73 -2.90 7.04
C LYS A 106 -10.59 -3.93 6.84
N GLY A 107 -10.84 -5.20 7.15
CA GLY A 107 -9.82 -6.25 7.17
C GLY A 107 -9.09 -6.36 8.51
N THR A 108 -8.00 -7.11 8.53
CA THR A 108 -7.18 -7.38 9.72
C THR A 108 -5.92 -6.52 9.69
N ALA A 109 -5.50 -5.98 10.82
CA ALA A 109 -4.25 -5.25 10.92
C ALA A 109 -3.07 -6.18 10.59
N ILE A 110 -2.17 -5.73 9.72
CA ILE A 110 -1.03 -6.53 9.22
C ILE A 110 -0.11 -7.02 10.35
N VAL A 111 -0.04 -6.29 11.47
CA VAL A 111 0.72 -6.69 12.67
C VAL A 111 0.18 -7.97 13.32
N ASN A 112 -1.07 -8.35 13.05
CA ASN A 112 -1.67 -9.61 13.51
C ASN A 112 -1.38 -10.77 12.54
N VAL A 113 -0.88 -10.49 11.34
CA VAL A 113 -0.55 -11.48 10.31
C VAL A 113 0.94 -11.78 10.30
N ILE A 114 1.78 -10.75 10.45
CA ILE A 114 3.25 -10.85 10.46
C ILE A 114 3.87 -10.07 11.63
N GLN A 115 5.04 -10.52 12.10
CA GLN A 115 5.73 -9.93 13.25
C GLN A 115 6.52 -8.68 12.87
N LEU A 116 5.84 -7.54 12.74
CA LEU A 116 6.47 -6.25 12.49
C LEU A 116 7.06 -5.68 13.78
N ALA A 117 8.21 -5.02 13.65
CA ALA A 117 8.77 -4.20 14.72
C ALA A 117 8.02 -2.84 14.84
N PRO A 118 8.12 -2.12 15.96
CA PRO A 118 7.57 -0.77 16.07
C PRO A 118 8.03 0.13 14.91
N GLU A 119 7.12 0.91 14.33
CA GLU A 119 7.33 1.79 13.16
C GLU A 119 7.80 1.08 11.88
N GLU A 120 7.77 -0.24 11.84
CA GLU A 120 8.01 -1.00 10.61
C GLU A 120 6.71 -1.12 9.81
N ILE A 121 6.75 -0.71 8.54
CA ILE A 121 5.60 -0.73 7.63
C ILE A 121 5.90 -1.59 6.40
N VAL A 122 4.88 -2.24 5.87
CA VAL A 122 4.97 -2.96 4.60
C VAL A 122 4.95 -1.94 3.47
N THR A 123 5.94 -1.99 2.59
CA THR A 123 6.09 -1.07 1.45
C THR A 123 5.88 -1.73 0.10
N ALA A 124 6.01 -3.06 0.03
CA ALA A 124 5.72 -3.81 -1.19
C ALA A 124 5.20 -5.20 -0.84
N LEU A 125 4.32 -5.70 -1.69
CA LEU A 125 3.69 -7.01 -1.61
C LEU A 125 3.87 -7.72 -2.94
N LEU A 126 4.31 -8.96 -2.91
CA LEU A 126 4.46 -9.81 -4.10
C LEU A 126 3.84 -11.17 -3.85
N THR A 127 3.09 -11.68 -4.83
CA THR A 127 2.58 -13.04 -4.83
C THR A 127 3.43 -13.96 -5.72
N MET A 128 3.72 -15.15 -5.23
CA MET A 128 4.59 -16.10 -5.87
C MET A 128 3.91 -17.47 -5.97
N PRO A 129 3.35 -17.81 -7.14
CA PRO A 129 2.82 -19.15 -7.39
C PRO A 129 3.89 -20.24 -7.28
N SER A 130 5.08 -19.91 -7.76
CA SER A 130 6.27 -20.78 -7.70
C SER A 130 7.54 -19.95 -7.86
N TYR A 131 8.65 -20.50 -7.37
CA TYR A 131 9.97 -19.91 -7.53
C TYR A 131 10.67 -20.62 -8.72
N LYS A 132 10.58 -20.00 -9.91
CA LYS A 132 11.18 -20.58 -11.12
C LYS A 132 12.65 -20.18 -11.24
N PRO A 133 13.52 -21.05 -11.76
CA PRO A 133 14.88 -20.68 -12.11
C PRO A 133 14.90 -19.45 -13.03
N GLY A 134 15.76 -18.48 -12.71
CA GLY A 134 15.85 -17.22 -13.46
C GLY A 134 14.93 -16.10 -12.99
N ASP A 135 13.97 -16.38 -12.10
CA ASP A 135 13.20 -15.32 -11.44
C ASP A 135 14.10 -14.61 -10.41
N ASN A 136 14.10 -13.29 -10.45
CA ASN A 136 14.82 -12.43 -9.53
C ASN A 136 13.89 -11.41 -8.88
N PHE A 137 14.27 -10.92 -7.72
CA PHE A 137 13.68 -9.72 -7.14
C PHE A 137 14.62 -8.55 -7.32
N VAL A 138 14.11 -7.49 -7.91
CA VAL A 138 14.74 -6.16 -7.97
C VAL A 138 14.14 -5.31 -6.87
N MET A 139 14.98 -4.81 -5.99
CA MET A 139 14.64 -4.00 -4.83
C MET A 139 15.25 -2.61 -5.03
N VAL A 140 14.46 -1.56 -4.82
CA VAL A 140 14.93 -0.18 -4.96
C VAL A 140 14.58 0.60 -3.70
N THR A 141 15.56 1.36 -3.19
CA THR A 141 15.43 2.18 -1.99
C THR A 141 15.09 3.63 -2.32
N ARG A 142 14.60 4.37 -1.34
CA ARG A 142 14.29 5.79 -1.44
C ARG A 142 15.51 6.62 -1.88
N ARG A 143 16.73 6.23 -1.46
CA ARG A 143 17.98 6.90 -1.84
C ARG A 143 18.61 6.37 -3.14
N GLY A 144 17.87 5.57 -3.91
CA GLY A 144 18.31 5.16 -5.25
C GLY A 144 19.33 4.02 -5.28
N VAL A 145 19.42 3.25 -4.21
CA VAL A 145 20.15 1.98 -4.20
C VAL A 145 19.28 0.91 -4.84
N ILE A 146 19.88 0.10 -5.72
CA ILE A 146 19.22 -1.05 -6.34
C ILE A 146 19.93 -2.35 -5.93
N LYS A 147 19.16 -3.38 -5.76
CA LYS A 147 19.66 -4.74 -5.48
C LYS A 147 18.87 -5.76 -6.27
N LYS A 148 19.57 -6.72 -6.86
CA LYS A 148 18.98 -7.90 -7.49
C LYS A 148 19.36 -9.15 -6.72
N THR A 149 18.39 -10.00 -6.43
CA THR A 149 18.59 -11.27 -5.70
C THR A 149 17.71 -12.36 -6.32
N VAL A 150 18.23 -13.58 -6.42
CA VAL A 150 17.48 -14.73 -6.92
C VAL A 150 16.26 -14.99 -6.04
N ALA A 151 15.09 -15.17 -6.65
CA ALA A 151 13.81 -15.32 -5.95
C ALA A 151 13.76 -16.60 -5.09
N GLU A 152 14.38 -17.69 -5.53
CA GLU A 152 14.47 -18.97 -4.79
C GLU A 152 15.05 -18.82 -3.37
N LYS A 153 15.91 -17.81 -3.13
CA LYS A 153 16.47 -17.53 -1.81
C LYS A 153 15.41 -17.09 -0.79
N TYR A 154 14.20 -16.78 -1.24
CA TYR A 154 13.08 -16.38 -0.41
C TYR A 154 11.98 -17.46 -0.30
N ALA A 155 12.20 -18.64 -0.86
CA ALA A 155 11.28 -19.76 -0.74
C ALA A 155 11.12 -20.27 0.70
N ASN A 156 12.15 -20.12 1.54
CA ASN A 156 12.15 -20.54 2.94
C ASN A 156 12.42 -19.36 3.87
N ILE A 157 11.37 -18.75 4.36
CA ILE A 157 11.41 -17.63 5.32
C ILE A 157 10.77 -18.08 6.62
N ARG A 158 11.45 -17.86 7.73
CA ARG A 158 10.92 -18.12 9.08
C ARG A 158 9.87 -17.07 9.44
N THR A 159 9.02 -17.36 10.40
CA THR A 159 7.94 -16.46 10.87
C THR A 159 8.44 -15.09 11.35
N ASN A 160 9.66 -15.04 11.91
CA ASN A 160 10.30 -13.78 12.32
C ASN A 160 10.89 -12.95 11.16
N GLY A 161 10.69 -13.40 9.92
CA GLY A 161 11.17 -12.73 8.71
C GLY A 161 12.66 -12.90 8.46
N LEU A 162 13.11 -12.35 7.33
CA LEU A 162 14.52 -12.34 6.89
C LEU A 162 14.93 -10.94 6.47
N ILE A 163 16.22 -10.65 6.55
CA ILE A 163 16.80 -9.46 5.91
C ILE A 163 16.83 -9.68 4.39
N ALA A 164 16.05 -8.87 3.65
CA ALA A 164 16.04 -8.88 2.19
C ALA A 164 17.12 -7.97 1.61
N ILE A 165 17.39 -6.84 2.25
CA ILE A 165 18.42 -5.87 1.89
C ILE A 165 18.96 -5.19 3.15
N LYS A 166 20.28 -5.01 3.24
CA LYS A 166 20.88 -4.17 4.27
C LYS A 166 20.81 -2.71 3.84
N LEU A 167 20.11 -1.89 4.59
CA LEU A 167 19.92 -0.46 4.31
C LEU A 167 21.01 0.38 4.98
N ASP A 168 21.29 1.52 4.39
CA ASP A 168 22.06 2.60 5.00
C ASP A 168 21.21 3.38 6.00
N GLN A 169 21.85 4.05 6.93
CA GLN A 169 21.15 4.85 7.94
C GLN A 169 20.25 5.90 7.26
N GLY A 170 18.97 5.89 7.63
CA GLY A 170 17.96 6.81 7.12
C GLY A 170 17.52 6.52 5.68
N ASP A 171 17.87 5.35 5.10
CA ASP A 171 17.30 4.87 3.83
C ASP A 171 16.16 3.88 4.10
N GLU A 172 15.29 3.71 3.12
CA GLU A 172 14.11 2.85 3.21
C GLU A 172 13.96 2.04 1.93
N LEU A 173 13.60 0.76 2.05
CA LEU A 173 13.14 -0.04 0.92
C LEU A 173 11.71 0.38 0.57
N LYS A 174 11.48 0.75 -0.69
CA LYS A 174 10.16 1.22 -1.16
C LYS A 174 9.58 0.37 -2.27
N TRP A 175 10.38 -0.12 -3.19
CA TRP A 175 9.89 -0.86 -4.36
C TRP A 175 10.57 -2.21 -4.46
N VAL A 176 9.77 -3.23 -4.70
CA VAL A 176 10.24 -4.58 -4.99
C VAL A 176 9.42 -5.11 -6.17
N HIS A 177 10.13 -5.59 -7.19
CA HIS A 177 9.52 -6.13 -8.38
C HIS A 177 10.15 -7.46 -8.74
N LYS A 178 9.36 -8.34 -9.31
CA LYS A 178 9.86 -9.54 -9.99
C LYS A 178 10.53 -9.12 -11.30
N SER A 179 11.65 -9.74 -11.61
CA SER A 179 12.35 -9.52 -12.87
C SER A 179 12.93 -10.81 -13.42
N ARG A 180 13.18 -10.81 -14.72
CA ARG A 180 13.82 -11.88 -15.47
C ARG A 180 14.89 -11.30 -16.38
N LYS A 181 15.75 -12.17 -16.88
CA LYS A 181 16.73 -11.80 -17.92
C LYS A 181 16.01 -11.17 -19.11
N GLY A 182 16.52 -10.05 -19.60
CA GLY A 182 15.93 -9.27 -20.69
C GLY A 182 15.09 -8.08 -20.24
N ASN A 183 14.60 -8.08 -18.99
CA ASN A 183 13.88 -6.94 -18.45
C ASN A 183 14.78 -5.69 -18.35
N SER A 184 14.15 -4.54 -18.22
CA SER A 184 14.83 -3.28 -17.91
C SER A 184 14.23 -2.63 -16.66
N VAL A 185 14.99 -1.74 -16.05
CA VAL A 185 14.60 -1.05 -14.81
C VAL A 185 14.48 0.44 -15.10
N VAL A 186 13.39 1.03 -14.64
CA VAL A 186 13.12 2.47 -14.71
C VAL A 186 13.03 3.02 -13.30
N ILE A 187 13.83 4.05 -12.98
CA ILE A 187 13.78 4.74 -11.68
C ILE A 187 13.48 6.20 -11.96
N MET A 188 12.53 6.79 -11.26
CA MET A 188 12.12 8.19 -11.38
C MET A 188 12.33 8.92 -10.05
N THR A 189 12.73 10.20 -10.11
CA THR A 189 13.03 10.99 -8.92
C THR A 189 12.10 12.18 -8.77
N LYS A 190 12.03 12.71 -7.56
CA LYS A 190 11.22 13.86 -7.17
C LYS A 190 11.59 15.13 -7.92
N GLU A 191 12.88 15.30 -8.22
CA GLU A 191 13.41 16.44 -9.01
C GLU A 191 13.29 16.23 -10.52
N GLY A 192 12.47 15.28 -10.97
CA GLY A 192 12.12 15.11 -12.37
C GLY A 192 13.21 14.45 -13.22
N GLN A 193 14.11 13.67 -12.64
CA GLN A 193 15.04 12.82 -13.36
C GLN A 193 14.46 11.40 -13.50
N SER A 194 14.92 10.69 -14.53
CA SER A 194 14.63 9.26 -14.69
C SER A 194 15.84 8.57 -15.31
N ILE A 195 16.14 7.37 -14.85
CA ILE A 195 17.15 6.52 -15.45
C ILE A 195 16.50 5.21 -15.91
N HIS A 196 16.87 4.75 -17.09
CA HIS A 196 16.41 3.51 -17.69
C HIS A 196 17.63 2.68 -18.07
N PHE A 197 17.75 1.45 -17.55
CA PHE A 197 18.91 0.59 -17.75
C PHE A 197 18.50 -0.89 -17.77
N ALA A 198 19.34 -1.73 -18.37
CA ALA A 198 19.11 -3.17 -18.41
C ALA A 198 19.16 -3.79 -17.00
N GLU A 199 18.27 -4.72 -16.72
CA GLU A 199 18.25 -5.47 -15.45
C GLU A 199 19.60 -6.17 -15.18
N SER A 200 20.29 -6.58 -16.25
CA SER A 200 21.63 -7.21 -16.19
C SER A 200 22.70 -6.33 -15.56
N ASP A 201 22.58 -5.01 -15.64
CA ASP A 201 23.51 -4.07 -15.02
C ASP A 201 23.49 -4.16 -13.49
N ALA A 202 22.37 -4.58 -12.91
CA ALA A 202 22.28 -4.90 -11.50
C ALA A 202 22.78 -6.33 -11.26
N ARG A 203 24.00 -6.48 -10.73
CA ARG A 203 24.57 -7.79 -10.42
C ARG A 203 23.74 -8.54 -9.38
N LEU A 204 23.70 -9.87 -9.49
CA LEU A 204 23.10 -10.74 -8.49
C LEU A 204 23.86 -10.66 -7.16
N LEU A 205 23.14 -10.43 -6.08
CA LEU A 205 23.69 -10.25 -4.72
C LEU A 205 23.02 -11.21 -3.72
N GLY A 206 23.70 -11.48 -2.62
CA GLY A 206 23.12 -12.23 -1.50
C GLY A 206 22.04 -11.43 -0.75
N ARG A 207 21.20 -12.11 0.06
CA ARG A 207 20.07 -11.48 0.77
C ARG A 207 20.50 -10.37 1.72
N SER A 208 21.46 -10.62 2.60
CA SER A 208 21.90 -9.71 3.65
C SER A 208 22.91 -8.65 3.21
N THR A 209 23.10 -8.48 1.89
CA THR A 209 24.03 -7.48 1.36
C THR A 209 23.34 -6.15 1.13
N ARG A 210 24.13 -5.09 1.05
CA ARG A 210 23.74 -3.80 0.48
C ARG A 210 23.52 -3.96 -1.03
N GLY A 211 22.77 -3.06 -1.61
CA GLY A 211 22.65 -2.94 -3.05
C GLY A 211 23.86 -2.19 -3.66
N VAL A 212 23.67 -1.78 -4.88
CA VAL A 212 24.57 -0.92 -5.66
C VAL A 212 23.82 0.35 -6.06
N ARG A 213 24.51 1.39 -6.42
CA ARG A 213 23.87 2.63 -6.89
C ARG A 213 23.07 2.37 -8.16
N GLY A 214 21.76 2.58 -8.11
CA GLY A 214 20.84 2.52 -9.25
C GLY A 214 20.82 3.85 -10.01
N ILE A 215 20.65 4.96 -9.27
CA ILE A 215 20.66 6.32 -9.79
C ILE A 215 21.52 7.21 -8.87
N LYS A 216 22.20 8.21 -9.44
CA LYS A 216 22.90 9.25 -8.68
C LYS A 216 21.91 10.40 -8.43
N LEU A 217 21.40 10.47 -7.21
CA LEU A 217 20.51 11.56 -6.78
C LEU A 217 21.28 12.86 -6.60
N ARG A 218 20.61 13.97 -6.86
CA ARG A 218 21.05 15.31 -6.49
C ARG A 218 20.81 15.53 -4.99
N GLU A 219 21.32 16.62 -4.47
CA GLU A 219 21.06 17.03 -3.10
C GLU A 219 19.54 17.23 -2.87
N HIS A 220 19.00 16.70 -1.78
CA HIS A 220 17.59 16.73 -1.43
C HIS A 220 16.63 16.02 -2.41
N ASP A 221 17.16 15.25 -3.38
CA ASP A 221 16.35 14.43 -4.29
C ASP A 221 16.10 13.04 -3.69
N GLU A 222 14.99 12.44 -4.06
CA GLU A 222 14.62 11.09 -3.66
C GLU A 222 13.93 10.35 -4.80
N VAL A 223 14.01 9.04 -4.80
CA VAL A 223 13.25 8.20 -5.71
C VAL A 223 11.78 8.26 -5.33
N ILE A 224 10.92 8.45 -6.32
CA ILE A 224 9.45 8.45 -6.16
C ILE A 224 8.78 7.28 -6.86
N SER A 225 9.49 6.59 -7.74
CA SER A 225 8.99 5.41 -8.45
C SER A 225 10.15 4.57 -8.94
N ALA A 226 9.99 3.26 -8.84
CA ALA A 226 10.82 2.30 -9.54
C ALA A 226 9.93 1.21 -10.13
N ALA A 227 10.25 0.74 -11.32
CA ALA A 227 9.49 -0.30 -12.00
C ALA A 227 10.41 -1.16 -12.86
N VAL A 228 9.94 -2.33 -13.23
CA VAL A 228 10.58 -3.27 -14.16
C VAL A 228 9.73 -3.32 -15.42
N ALA A 229 10.35 -3.16 -16.58
CA ALA A 229 9.72 -3.27 -17.88
C ALA A 229 10.11 -4.58 -18.55
N ASP A 230 9.12 -5.25 -19.09
CA ASP A 230 9.29 -6.41 -19.96
C ASP A 230 9.64 -5.95 -21.38
N PRO A 231 10.61 -6.55 -22.09
CA PRO A 231 11.01 -6.13 -23.42
C PRO A 231 9.91 -6.27 -24.48
N ASP A 232 8.99 -7.22 -24.28
CA ASP A 232 7.95 -7.54 -25.27
C ASP A 232 6.68 -6.69 -25.10
N THR A 233 6.68 -5.76 -24.12
CA THR A 233 5.51 -4.92 -23.80
C THR A 233 5.83 -3.43 -24.04
N GLU A 234 4.91 -2.73 -24.70
CA GLU A 234 5.01 -1.28 -24.86
C GLU A 234 4.52 -0.55 -23.60
N TYR A 235 5.41 0.24 -23.02
CA TYR A 235 5.11 1.01 -21.82
C TYR A 235 5.09 2.51 -22.05
N VAL A 236 4.30 3.18 -21.20
CA VAL A 236 4.32 4.62 -21.01
C VAL A 236 4.68 4.96 -19.56
N CYS A 237 5.51 5.95 -19.38
CA CYS A 237 5.81 6.55 -18.09
C CYS A 237 4.78 7.63 -17.78
N LEU A 238 3.90 7.39 -16.82
CA LEU A 238 2.99 8.38 -16.24
C LEU A 238 3.74 9.12 -15.12
N VAL A 239 3.73 10.45 -15.13
CA VAL A 239 4.27 11.28 -14.05
C VAL A 239 3.27 12.35 -13.65
N ILE A 240 3.21 12.63 -12.34
CA ILE A 240 2.34 13.66 -11.77
C ILE A 240 3.12 14.49 -10.77
N SER A 241 2.88 15.82 -10.81
CA SER A 241 3.52 16.79 -9.95
C SER A 241 2.63 17.30 -8.82
N GLU A 242 3.24 17.93 -7.82
CA GLU A 242 2.58 18.49 -6.64
C GLU A 242 1.39 19.41 -6.96
N ARG A 243 1.47 20.15 -8.08
CA ARG A 243 0.43 21.10 -8.48
C ARG A 243 -0.54 20.56 -9.52
N GLY A 244 -0.66 19.25 -9.61
CA GLY A 244 -1.66 18.57 -10.46
C GLY A 244 -1.36 18.58 -11.95
N PHE A 245 -0.12 18.88 -12.35
CA PHE A 245 0.33 18.68 -13.73
C PHE A 245 0.81 17.26 -13.91
N GLY A 246 0.56 16.71 -15.09
CA GLY A 246 1.06 15.37 -15.42
C GLY A 246 1.03 15.10 -16.90
N LYS A 247 1.61 13.99 -17.28
CA LYS A 247 1.68 13.51 -18.67
C LYS A 247 2.01 12.04 -18.73
N ARG A 248 1.80 11.46 -19.89
CA ARG A 248 2.37 10.18 -20.29
C ARG A 248 3.50 10.41 -21.28
N THR A 249 4.52 9.58 -21.24
CA THR A 249 5.65 9.61 -22.19
C THR A 249 6.00 8.19 -22.54
N HIS A 250 6.18 7.87 -23.82
CA HIS A 250 6.63 6.54 -24.25
C HIS A 250 7.96 6.16 -23.60
N LEU A 251 8.10 4.92 -23.15
CA LEU A 251 9.35 4.43 -22.54
C LEU A 251 10.52 4.47 -23.53
N ASN A 252 10.28 4.31 -24.82
CA ASN A 252 11.32 4.39 -25.87
C ASN A 252 12.01 5.77 -25.97
N GLN A 253 11.40 6.83 -25.44
CA GLN A 253 12.04 8.14 -25.33
C GLN A 253 13.09 8.22 -24.21
N TYR A 254 13.15 7.22 -23.32
CA TYR A 254 14.15 7.11 -22.29
C TYR A 254 15.25 6.16 -22.79
N SER A 255 16.33 6.73 -23.28
CA SER A 255 17.47 5.93 -23.78
C SER A 255 17.96 4.96 -22.71
N LEU A 256 18.26 3.76 -23.14
CA LEU A 256 18.88 2.76 -22.26
C LEU A 256 20.30 3.26 -21.89
N GLN A 257 20.59 3.34 -20.59
CA GLN A 257 21.83 3.83 -20.01
C GLN A 257 22.44 2.77 -19.09
N HIS A 258 23.64 3.01 -18.61
CA HIS A 258 24.17 2.24 -17.49
C HIS A 258 23.63 2.79 -16.16
N ARG A 259 23.43 1.89 -15.18
CA ARG A 259 22.98 2.28 -13.84
C ARG A 259 23.97 3.24 -13.16
N GLY A 260 23.48 3.99 -12.18
CA GLY A 260 24.31 4.84 -11.33
C GLY A 260 24.62 6.21 -11.90
N GLY A 261 24.11 6.53 -13.11
CA GLY A 261 24.11 7.87 -13.69
C GLY A 261 23.07 8.80 -13.05
N ILE A 262 23.06 10.07 -13.45
CA ILE A 262 22.06 11.07 -13.02
C ILE A 262 20.72 10.82 -13.74
N GLY A 263 20.73 10.11 -14.87
CA GLY A 263 19.58 9.91 -15.73
C GLY A 263 19.29 11.09 -16.64
N VAL A 264 18.10 11.07 -17.23
CA VAL A 264 17.59 12.09 -18.14
C VAL A 264 16.37 12.77 -17.54
N LYS A 265 16.10 14.00 -17.97
CA LYS A 265 14.91 14.73 -17.50
C LYS A 265 13.65 14.04 -17.99
N THR A 266 12.73 13.73 -17.06
CA THR A 266 11.43 13.13 -17.35
C THR A 266 10.32 14.18 -17.44
N MET A 267 10.43 15.29 -16.70
CA MET A 267 9.49 16.41 -16.75
C MET A 267 10.24 17.71 -16.54
N ASN A 268 9.84 18.78 -17.23
CA ASN A 268 10.36 20.10 -16.97
C ASN A 268 9.61 20.72 -15.78
N LEU A 269 10.25 20.68 -14.62
CA LEU A 269 9.69 21.21 -13.39
C LEU A 269 9.94 22.72 -13.30
N THR A 270 8.92 23.45 -12.91
CA THR A 270 8.92 24.90 -12.70
C THR A 270 8.20 25.21 -11.40
N THR A 271 8.24 26.48 -10.97
CA THR A 271 7.43 26.93 -9.81
C THR A 271 5.93 26.67 -10.01
N LYS A 272 5.48 26.65 -11.30
CA LYS A 272 4.09 26.37 -11.65
C LYS A 272 3.70 24.91 -11.45
N THR A 273 4.60 23.96 -11.74
CA THR A 273 4.30 22.53 -11.63
C THR A 273 4.62 21.97 -10.26
N GLY A 274 5.57 22.53 -9.54
CA GLY A 274 6.14 21.94 -8.35
C GLY A 274 6.98 20.69 -8.66
N LYS A 275 7.36 19.93 -7.64
CA LYS A 275 8.13 18.68 -7.75
C LYS A 275 7.24 17.52 -8.16
N LEU A 276 7.83 16.43 -8.63
CA LEU A 276 7.06 15.19 -8.86
C LEU A 276 6.70 14.54 -7.53
N ILE A 277 5.48 14.01 -7.45
CA ILE A 277 5.02 13.24 -6.29
C ILE A 277 4.83 11.76 -6.60
N GLY A 278 4.59 11.42 -7.85
CA GLY A 278 4.37 10.06 -8.28
C GLY A 278 4.74 9.81 -9.73
N GLY A 279 5.18 8.61 -9.98
CA GLY A 279 5.40 8.07 -11.31
C GLY A 279 4.89 6.63 -11.36
N ARG A 280 4.47 6.19 -12.53
CA ARG A 280 4.09 4.80 -12.77
C ARG A 280 4.51 4.40 -14.18
N LEU A 281 5.01 3.20 -14.30
CA LEU A 281 5.19 2.55 -15.59
C LEU A 281 3.92 1.75 -15.86
N VAL A 282 3.25 2.03 -16.97
CA VAL A 282 1.96 1.42 -17.32
C VAL A 282 2.03 0.94 -18.75
N GLU A 283 1.40 -0.18 -19.03
CA GLU A 283 1.25 -0.66 -20.40
C GLU A 283 0.44 0.35 -21.22
N LYS A 284 0.90 0.61 -22.44
CA LYS A 284 0.28 1.61 -23.32
C LYS A 284 -1.17 1.29 -23.61
N SER A 285 -1.50 0.02 -23.78
CA SER A 285 -2.83 -0.52 -24.07
C SER A 285 -3.72 -0.69 -22.84
N SER A 286 -3.18 -0.47 -21.63
CA SER A 286 -3.91 -0.71 -20.39
C SER A 286 -5.20 0.11 -20.32
N PRO A 287 -6.36 -0.52 -20.11
CA PRO A 287 -7.64 0.16 -19.93
C PRO A 287 -7.81 0.80 -18.55
N ALA A 288 -6.72 1.03 -17.84
CA ALA A 288 -6.70 1.52 -16.47
C ALA A 288 -7.20 2.96 -16.34
N ASP A 289 -7.74 3.26 -15.17
CA ASP A 289 -8.03 4.61 -14.70
C ASP A 289 -6.98 5.04 -13.64
N ILE A 290 -6.74 6.31 -13.54
CA ILE A 290 -5.96 6.89 -12.46
C ILE A 290 -6.85 7.56 -11.43
N ILE A 291 -6.49 7.43 -10.17
CA ILE A 291 -7.05 8.21 -9.08
C ILE A 291 -5.94 9.09 -8.51
N ILE A 292 -6.23 10.38 -8.44
CA ILE A 292 -5.36 11.38 -7.84
C ILE A 292 -6.10 11.98 -6.66
N THR A 293 -5.44 11.98 -5.51
CA THR A 293 -5.99 12.56 -4.28
C THR A 293 -5.11 13.74 -3.86
N SER A 294 -5.74 14.85 -3.45
CA SER A 294 -5.03 16.00 -2.88
C SER A 294 -4.92 15.91 -1.36
N VAL A 295 -4.04 16.72 -0.78
CA VAL A 295 -3.85 16.82 0.67
C VAL A 295 -5.14 17.27 1.38
N GLN A 296 -5.95 18.12 0.74
CA GLN A 296 -7.23 18.59 1.29
C GLN A 296 -8.41 17.63 0.98
N GLY A 297 -8.13 16.40 0.50
CA GLY A 297 -9.15 15.38 0.28
C GLY A 297 -9.92 15.51 -1.05
N GLN A 298 -9.51 16.39 -2.00
CA GLN A 298 -10.07 16.34 -3.34
C GLN A 298 -9.62 15.06 -4.05
N VAL A 299 -10.55 14.37 -4.70
CA VAL A 299 -10.29 13.16 -5.49
C VAL A 299 -10.74 13.36 -6.91
N ILE A 300 -9.90 13.02 -7.88
CA ILE A 300 -10.25 12.95 -9.29
C ILE A 300 -9.93 11.57 -9.83
N ARG A 301 -10.86 11.03 -10.61
CA ARG A 301 -10.67 9.80 -11.38
C ARG A 301 -10.69 10.15 -12.87
N THR A 302 -9.71 9.68 -13.60
CA THR A 302 -9.55 9.96 -15.03
C THR A 302 -9.00 8.75 -15.75
N PRO A 303 -9.59 8.35 -16.90
CA PRO A 303 -9.02 7.29 -17.71
C PRO A 303 -7.59 7.61 -18.16
N LEU A 304 -6.70 6.63 -18.04
CA LEU A 304 -5.28 6.80 -18.39
C LEU A 304 -5.11 7.33 -19.82
N HIS A 305 -5.91 6.83 -20.78
CA HIS A 305 -5.81 7.23 -22.19
C HIS A 305 -6.14 8.71 -22.43
N LYS A 306 -6.91 9.37 -21.56
CA LYS A 306 -7.22 10.82 -21.64
C LYS A 306 -6.08 11.72 -21.23
N ILE A 307 -5.05 11.19 -20.56
CA ILE A 307 -3.86 11.95 -20.20
C ILE A 307 -3.01 12.11 -21.46
N SER A 308 -2.59 13.34 -21.75
CA SER A 308 -1.80 13.64 -22.94
C SER A 308 -0.48 12.87 -22.98
N LEU A 309 -0.18 12.31 -24.15
CA LEU A 309 1.08 11.66 -24.48
C LEU A 309 2.04 12.73 -25.01
N LEU A 310 3.09 13.04 -24.27
CA LEU A 310 3.99 14.16 -24.52
C LEU A 310 5.45 13.75 -24.40
N GLY A 311 6.34 14.52 -25.01
CA GLY A 311 7.77 14.33 -24.89
C GLY A 311 8.32 14.55 -23.47
N ARG A 312 9.51 13.98 -23.18
CA ARG A 312 10.13 13.97 -21.84
C ARG A 312 10.31 15.36 -21.24
N VAL A 313 10.74 16.34 -22.02
CA VAL A 313 11.17 17.67 -21.54
C VAL A 313 10.00 18.66 -21.41
N THR A 314 8.75 18.23 -21.57
CA THR A 314 7.58 19.08 -21.42
C THR A 314 7.14 19.23 -19.96
N GLN A 315 6.38 20.28 -19.67
CA GLN A 315 5.78 20.51 -18.34
C GLN A 315 4.55 19.63 -18.05
N GLY A 316 4.03 18.92 -19.08
CA GLY A 316 2.76 18.22 -18.97
C GLY A 316 1.56 19.15 -19.09
N VAL A 317 0.38 18.58 -18.84
CA VAL A 317 -0.91 19.28 -18.83
C VAL A 317 -1.52 19.27 -17.42
N THR A 318 -2.45 20.18 -17.14
CA THR A 318 -3.20 20.14 -15.89
C THR A 318 -4.14 18.95 -15.92
N ILE A 319 -3.93 18.00 -15.01
CA ILE A 319 -4.83 16.86 -14.81
C ILE A 319 -5.81 17.16 -13.69
N MET A 320 -5.33 17.78 -12.60
CA MET A 320 -6.14 18.17 -11.46
C MET A 320 -5.98 19.67 -11.20
N ARG A 321 -7.09 20.41 -11.15
CA ARG A 321 -7.08 21.81 -10.72
C ARG A 321 -7.21 21.86 -9.22
N LEU A 322 -6.15 22.29 -8.56
CA LEU A 322 -6.10 22.43 -7.10
C LEU A 322 -6.52 23.85 -6.68
N LYS A 323 -7.23 23.95 -5.58
CA LYS A 323 -7.52 25.22 -4.92
C LYS A 323 -6.27 25.72 -4.18
N ASN A 324 -6.26 27.01 -3.85
CA ASN A 324 -5.14 27.73 -3.22
C ASN A 324 -4.36 26.88 -2.21
N SER A 325 -3.05 26.80 -2.35
CA SER A 325 -2.09 26.09 -1.49
C SER A 325 -2.25 24.56 -1.36
N ASP A 326 -3.27 23.94 -1.97
CA ASP A 326 -3.42 22.50 -1.97
C ASP A 326 -2.38 21.81 -2.87
N LYS A 327 -2.05 20.57 -2.57
CA LYS A 327 -1.07 19.75 -3.30
C LYS A 327 -1.63 18.36 -3.54
N VAL A 328 -1.19 17.73 -4.63
CA VAL A 328 -1.45 16.32 -4.83
C VAL A 328 -0.75 15.52 -3.74
N ALA A 329 -1.48 14.61 -3.10
CA ALA A 329 -0.98 13.75 -2.03
C ALA A 329 -0.61 12.35 -2.54
N SER A 330 -1.42 11.78 -3.45
CA SER A 330 -1.21 10.41 -3.93
C SER A 330 -1.67 10.20 -5.37
N LEU A 331 -1.08 9.17 -6.00
CA LEU A 331 -1.41 8.66 -7.32
C LEU A 331 -1.62 7.15 -7.22
N SER A 332 -2.80 6.67 -7.56
CA SER A 332 -3.12 5.26 -7.69
C SER A 332 -3.59 4.94 -9.11
N ILE A 333 -3.38 3.72 -9.55
CA ILE A 333 -3.88 3.20 -10.82
C ILE A 333 -4.88 2.09 -10.48
N ILE A 334 -6.00 2.07 -11.16
CA ILE A 334 -7.00 1.02 -11.05
C ILE A 334 -7.19 0.41 -12.45
N THR A 335 -6.94 -0.87 -12.58
CA THR A 335 -7.28 -1.61 -13.80
C THR A 335 -8.78 -1.91 -13.82
N LYS A 336 -9.37 -2.13 -15.01
CA LYS A 336 -10.79 -2.46 -15.09
C LYS A 336 -11.15 -3.78 -14.42
N GLU A 337 -10.23 -4.73 -14.39
CA GLU A 337 -10.38 -5.99 -13.66
C GLU A 337 -10.44 -5.75 -12.14
N GLU A 338 -9.64 -4.82 -11.63
CA GLU A 338 -9.69 -4.37 -10.24
C GLU A 338 -10.96 -3.54 -9.96
N GLU A 339 -11.49 -2.83 -10.97
CA GLU A 339 -12.72 -2.05 -10.89
C GLU A 339 -13.96 -2.94 -10.81
N GLU A 340 -14.06 -3.95 -11.64
CA GLU A 340 -15.13 -4.95 -11.53
C GLU A 340 -15.12 -5.59 -10.15
N GLY A 341 -13.95 -5.78 -9.57
CA GLY A 341 -13.75 -6.17 -8.19
C GLY A 341 -14.29 -5.15 -7.18
N VAL A 342 -14.02 -3.88 -7.34
CA VAL A 342 -14.45 -2.81 -6.42
C VAL A 342 -15.91 -2.43 -6.62
N LEU A 343 -16.44 -2.40 -7.86
CA LEU A 343 -17.84 -2.02 -8.18
C LEU A 343 -18.87 -3.11 -7.86
N ALA A 344 -18.49 -4.38 -7.98
CA ALA A 344 -19.31 -5.47 -7.49
C ALA A 344 -19.58 -5.35 -5.98
N GLU A 345 -18.73 -4.68 -5.23
CA GLU A 345 -18.84 -4.41 -3.80
C GLU A 345 -19.98 -3.45 -3.41
N GLU A 346 -20.41 -2.57 -4.25
CA GLU A 346 -21.40 -1.53 -3.90
C GLU A 346 -22.87 -1.91 -4.10
N SER A 347 -23.14 -2.91 -4.94
CA SER A 347 -24.53 -3.23 -5.32
C SER A 347 -25.25 -4.20 -4.38
N ALA A 348 -24.58 -4.78 -3.38
CA ALA A 348 -25.17 -5.71 -2.46
C ALA A 348 -25.49 -5.09 -1.07
N LYS A 349 -26.27 -4.00 -1.04
CA LYS A 349 -27.04 -3.71 0.18
C LYS A 349 -28.17 -4.74 0.28
N PRO A 350 -28.31 -5.50 1.36
CA PRO A 350 -29.52 -6.27 1.59
C PRO A 350 -30.66 -5.27 1.76
N ALA A 351 -31.66 -5.34 0.87
CA ALA A 351 -32.94 -4.70 1.09
C ALA A 351 -33.45 -5.20 2.44
N SER A 352 -33.67 -4.30 3.37
CA SER A 352 -34.41 -4.59 4.60
C SER A 352 -35.76 -5.16 4.18
N PRO A 353 -36.19 -6.28 4.72
CA PRO A 353 -37.54 -6.75 4.44
C PRO A 353 -38.52 -5.81 5.16
N GLU A 354 -39.10 -4.86 4.41
CA GLU A 354 -40.37 -4.27 4.83
C GLU A 354 -41.40 -5.38 4.83
N ALA A 355 -41.76 -5.82 6.01
CA ALA A 355 -42.89 -6.69 6.24
C ALA A 355 -44.16 -5.94 5.83
N LYS A 356 -44.63 -6.16 4.60
CA LYS A 356 -45.99 -5.88 4.22
C LYS A 356 -46.84 -6.96 4.84
N ALA A 357 -47.56 -6.62 5.91
CA ALA A 357 -48.69 -7.40 6.44
C ALA A 357 -49.79 -7.48 5.36
N PRO A 358 -50.42 -8.64 5.14
CA PRO A 358 -51.55 -8.75 4.23
C PRO A 358 -52.79 -8.07 4.83
N GLU A 359 -53.35 -7.09 4.12
CA GLU A 359 -54.69 -6.56 4.41
C GLU A 359 -55.73 -7.61 4.15
N THR A 360 -56.27 -8.18 5.21
CA THR A 360 -57.49 -8.98 5.15
C THR A 360 -58.68 -8.07 5.38
N LYS A 361 -59.45 -7.79 4.32
CA LYS A 361 -60.79 -7.17 4.42
C LYS A 361 -61.73 -8.12 5.12
N VAL A 362 -62.18 -7.76 6.30
CA VAL A 362 -63.37 -8.34 6.92
C VAL A 362 -64.31 -7.19 7.34
N SER A 363 -65.52 -7.32 6.86
CA SER A 363 -66.69 -6.45 7.02
C SER A 363 -67.14 -6.38 8.50
N ALA A 364 -67.64 -5.20 8.88
CA ALA A 364 -68.24 -4.91 10.16
C ALA A 364 -69.58 -5.66 10.39
N PRO A 365 -69.96 -5.86 11.67
CA PRO A 365 -71.23 -5.33 12.10
C PRO A 365 -71.22 -4.56 13.44
N ARG A 366 -72.24 -3.80 13.59
CA ARG A 366 -72.54 -2.75 14.57
C ARG A 366 -72.76 -3.23 16.01
N SER A 367 -72.62 -2.19 16.91
CA SER A 367 -73.28 -1.95 18.21
C SER A 367 -72.86 -2.84 19.39
N ASP A 368 -72.34 -2.29 20.51
CA ASP A 368 -73.09 -1.66 21.58
C ASP A 368 -72.18 -1.12 22.67
N SER A 369 -72.68 -0.05 23.25
CA SER A 369 -72.27 0.69 24.44
C SER A 369 -71.76 -0.18 25.62
N PHE A 370 -70.66 0.24 26.30
CA PHE A 370 -70.74 0.42 27.77
C PHE A 370 -69.43 1.03 28.38
N VAL A 371 -69.66 2.12 29.12
CA VAL A 371 -69.05 2.57 30.38
C VAL A 371 -67.56 2.93 30.44
N LYS A 372 -67.37 4.24 30.61
CA LYS A 372 -66.19 4.92 31.14
C LYS A 372 -65.81 4.40 32.53
N LYS A 373 -64.52 4.05 32.70
CA LYS A 373 -63.82 4.12 34.00
C LYS A 373 -62.54 4.90 33.84
N THR A 374 -62.55 6.04 34.46
CA THR A 374 -61.43 6.98 34.67
C THR A 374 -60.42 6.36 35.65
N ILE A 375 -59.15 6.37 35.29
CA ILE A 375 -58.02 6.17 36.20
C ILE A 375 -57.07 7.39 36.07
N PRO A 376 -56.64 7.97 37.22
CA PRO A 376 -55.92 9.26 37.24
C PRO A 376 -54.45 9.13 36.84
N PRO A 377 -53.78 10.26 36.44
CA PRO A 377 -52.45 10.27 35.94
C PRO A 377 -51.39 10.13 37.03
N SER A 378 -50.42 9.25 36.81
CA SER A 378 -49.24 9.12 37.66
C SER A 378 -48.12 10.10 37.22
N VAL A 379 -47.59 10.76 38.20
CA VAL A 379 -46.53 11.79 38.18
C VAL A 379 -45.19 11.26 37.65
N PRO A 380 -44.43 12.03 36.88
CA PRO A 380 -43.09 11.64 36.47
C PRO A 380 -42.06 11.83 37.60
N ARG A 381 -41.31 10.79 37.90
CA ARG A 381 -40.12 10.85 38.79
C ARG A 381 -38.94 11.43 37.99
N GLU A 382 -38.55 12.64 38.35
CA GLU A 382 -37.22 13.20 38.01
C GLU A 382 -36.11 12.33 38.61
N LYS A 383 -35.20 11.88 37.77
CA LYS A 383 -33.89 11.38 38.19
C LYS A 383 -32.85 12.48 38.03
N THR A 384 -32.53 13.09 39.13
CA THR A 384 -31.36 13.99 39.30
C THR A 384 -30.06 13.25 39.07
N PHE A 385 -29.33 13.59 38.00
CA PHE A 385 -27.95 13.20 37.83
C PHE A 385 -27.03 14.20 38.51
N ALA A 386 -26.46 13.84 39.64
CA ALA A 386 -25.44 14.58 40.35
C ALA A 386 -24.14 14.62 39.51
N LYS A 387 -23.72 15.79 39.06
CA LYS A 387 -22.40 16.03 38.47
C LYS A 387 -21.33 15.93 39.54
N ARG A 388 -20.54 14.86 39.54
CA ARG A 388 -19.28 14.79 40.27
C ARG A 388 -18.22 15.63 39.51
N LYS A 389 -17.86 16.79 40.04
CA LYS A 389 -16.64 17.55 39.72
C LYS A 389 -15.45 16.76 40.29
N ILE A 390 -14.62 16.19 39.43
CA ILE A 390 -13.30 15.68 39.81
C ILE A 390 -12.31 16.82 39.62
N ALA A 391 -11.65 17.19 40.72
CA ALA A 391 -10.72 18.30 40.79
C ALA A 391 -9.45 18.07 39.96
N ALA A 392 -9.17 19.00 39.06
CA ALA A 392 -8.01 19.03 38.19
C ALA A 392 -6.82 19.77 38.88
N SER A 393 -6.45 19.39 40.11
CA SER A 393 -5.32 20.03 40.82
C SER A 393 -4.06 19.16 40.98
N GLY A 394 -4.09 17.88 40.58
CA GLY A 394 -2.95 16.98 40.79
C GLY A 394 -1.98 16.84 39.59
N ILE A 395 -2.28 17.36 38.42
CA ILE A 395 -1.50 17.10 37.19
C ILE A 395 -0.47 18.21 36.90
N LYS A 396 -0.69 19.43 37.38
CA LYS A 396 0.29 20.53 37.14
C LYS A 396 1.54 20.45 38.02
N GLU A 397 1.48 19.81 39.15
CA GLU A 397 2.66 19.73 40.09
C GLU A 397 3.64 18.61 39.74
N ARG A 398 3.22 17.56 39.02
CA ARG A 398 4.13 16.51 38.51
C ARG A 398 4.89 16.91 37.23
N ALA A 399 4.36 17.80 36.42
CA ALA A 399 5.02 18.28 35.21
C ALA A 399 6.18 19.26 35.53
N SER A 400 6.08 20.07 36.58
CA SER A 400 7.13 21.02 36.94
C SER A 400 8.36 20.37 37.61
N LYS A 401 8.17 19.23 38.30
CA LYS A 401 9.29 18.48 38.91
C LYS A 401 10.10 17.65 37.91
N LEU A 402 9.53 17.26 36.78
CA LEU A 402 10.26 16.58 35.68
C LEU A 402 11.07 17.55 34.82
N ALA A 403 10.60 18.79 34.64
CA ALA A 403 11.31 19.81 33.84
C ALA A 403 12.55 20.39 34.57
N GLN A 404 12.61 20.34 35.88
CA GLN A 404 13.80 20.77 36.65
C GLN A 404 14.90 19.67 36.71
N LYS A 405 14.56 18.40 36.59
CA LYS A 405 15.55 17.31 36.54
C LYS A 405 16.29 17.21 35.21
N SER A 406 15.69 17.65 34.10
CA SER A 406 16.34 17.62 32.77
C SER A 406 17.32 18.78 32.55
N LYS A 407 17.17 19.92 33.26
CA LYS A 407 18.10 21.06 33.15
C LYS A 407 19.42 20.84 33.96
N GLY A 408 19.44 19.90 34.91
CA GLY A 408 20.64 19.57 35.68
C GLY A 408 21.61 18.63 34.98
N PHE A 409 21.13 17.87 33.96
CA PHE A 409 21.96 16.86 33.29
C PHE A 409 22.76 17.41 32.08
N ILE A 410 22.34 18.55 31.51
CA ILE A 410 22.97 19.14 30.32
C ILE A 410 24.18 20.03 30.65
N LYS A 411 24.36 20.44 31.95
CA LYS A 411 25.47 21.30 32.35
C LYS A 411 26.77 20.57 32.70
N LYS A 412 26.84 19.25 32.65
CA LYS A 412 27.99 18.43 33.04
C LYS A 412 28.82 17.81 31.91
N GLN A 413 28.51 18.09 30.64
CA GLN A 413 29.21 17.47 29.49
C GLN A 413 29.84 18.44 28.49
N ILE A 414 30.08 19.70 28.83
CA ILE A 414 30.83 20.62 27.98
C ILE A 414 31.94 21.26 28.82
N ALA A 415 33.09 20.59 28.90
CA ALA A 415 34.37 21.19 29.27
C ALA A 415 35.38 20.86 28.15
N PRO A 416 36.05 21.85 27.53
CA PRO A 416 37.02 21.59 26.47
C PRO A 416 38.33 21.05 27.03
N PRO A 417 39.07 20.19 26.29
CA PRO A 417 40.35 19.70 26.71
C PRO A 417 41.44 20.79 26.61
N ALA A 418 42.30 20.83 27.61
CA ALA A 418 43.42 21.73 27.76
C ALA A 418 44.48 21.57 26.66
N ARG A 419 44.99 22.71 26.20
CA ARG A 419 46.17 22.81 25.33
C ARG A 419 47.43 22.42 26.12
N GLY A 420 48.15 21.40 25.65
CA GLY A 420 49.53 21.12 26.02
C GLY A 420 50.41 21.31 24.82
N GLY A 421 51.41 22.19 24.99
CA GLY A 421 52.28 22.66 23.93
C GLY A 421 53.63 21.94 23.83
N ALA A 422 54.40 22.36 22.90
CA ALA A 422 55.86 22.21 22.65
C ALA A 422 56.30 20.81 22.14
N GLY A 423 57.00 20.66 21.09
CA GLY A 423 58.14 21.34 20.57
C GLY A 423 58.88 20.45 19.60
N SER A 424 59.37 21.09 18.58
CA SER A 424 60.66 20.97 17.92
C SER A 424 61.07 19.77 17.07
N ARG A 425 61.49 20.18 15.91
CA ARG A 425 62.69 19.81 15.11
C ARG A 425 62.56 18.76 14.01
N LEU A 426 62.57 19.28 12.76
CA LEU A 426 63.62 19.16 11.73
C LEU A 426 64.19 17.75 11.43
N SER A 427 63.95 17.26 10.22
CA SER A 427 65.06 17.05 9.31
C SER A 427 64.62 16.76 7.88
N LYS A 428 65.21 17.49 6.96
CA LYS A 428 65.32 17.27 5.55
C LYS A 428 66.00 15.92 5.28
N LYS A 429 65.54 15.17 4.25
CA LYS A 429 66.48 14.58 3.27
C LYS A 429 65.75 14.33 1.96
N ARG A 430 66.30 14.92 0.93
CA ARG A 430 66.22 14.64 -0.50
C ARG A 430 66.87 13.28 -0.82
N HIS A 431 66.51 12.71 -1.91
CA HIS A 431 67.16 11.91 -2.98
C HIS A 431 66.31 10.60 -3.19
N LYS A 432 66.02 10.16 -4.32
CA LYS A 432 66.25 10.33 -5.78
C LYS A 432 64.97 10.05 -6.50
#